data_a852606117e614bcb7203f8a503abe7d
#
_entry.id   a852606117e614bcb7203f8a503abe7d
#
_cell.length_a   1.000
_cell.length_b   1.000
_cell.length_c   1.000
_cell.angle_alpha   90.00
_cell.angle_beta   90.00
_cell.angle_gamma   90.00
#
_symmetry.space_group_name_H-M   'P 1'
#
loop_
_entity.id
_entity.type
_entity.pdbx_description
1 polymer ?
#
loop_
_entity_poly.entity_id
_entity_poly.type
_entity_poly.pdbx_seq_one_letter_code
_entity_poly.pdbx_strand_id
1 'polypeptide(L)'
;ESFIINLSRGSGLDGLTGVPMLNGKIKRPLIDFEKKEIIDYAKNKNLRWREDSSNNSNSYLRNKVRNNIINDLEDLEGNFFKNFKKTIKYLKISNSLIYERVNQIKADLLKNEEDEISLNIKSLDEVNKEAFLYYFLRDYGFVDWSKIMDLLDGESGKKIYSKSHVLFKEKSKLILREINVIKNFSYPINNLDKKIALENGAYLSFKDVEEVEKDNFNIITVDRGRLKMPLKLRYFNHGDSFSPFGMNGTKKVGKFLKDNGVNELDRSSKLILVNGDNKIIWVVGMRLDKRFSVKK
;
A
#
# COMPACT_ATOMS: atom_id res chain seq x y z
N GLU A 1 -21.74 -23.08 4.88
CA GLU A 1 -20.68 -23.07 5.90
C GLU A 1 -19.98 -21.69 5.96
N SER A 2 -19.35 -21.24 4.86
CA SER A 2 -18.60 -19.96 4.83
C SER A 2 -19.45 -18.76 5.23
N PHE A 3 -20.72 -18.72 4.84
CA PHE A 3 -21.64 -17.67 5.24
C PHE A 3 -21.80 -17.59 6.77
N ILE A 4 -22.07 -18.71 7.43
CA ILE A 4 -22.26 -18.77 8.88
C ILE A 4 -20.98 -18.39 9.62
N ILE A 5 -19.82 -18.88 9.15
CA ILE A 5 -18.53 -18.55 9.74
C ILE A 5 -18.23 -17.04 9.58
N ASN A 6 -18.50 -16.48 8.42
CA ASN A 6 -18.28 -15.06 8.16
C ASN A 6 -19.24 -14.18 8.96
N LEU A 7 -20.51 -14.59 9.07
CA LEU A 7 -21.51 -13.92 9.92
C LEU A 7 -21.06 -13.88 11.39
N SER A 8 -20.60 -15.01 11.93
CA SER A 8 -20.11 -15.09 13.31
C SER A 8 -18.84 -14.25 13.58
N ARG A 9 -18.10 -13.90 12.52
CA ARG A 9 -16.91 -13.04 12.58
C ARG A 9 -17.20 -11.56 12.35
N GLY A 10 -18.45 -11.18 12.16
CA GLY A 10 -18.85 -9.81 11.88
C GLY A 10 -18.43 -9.32 10.49
N SER A 11 -18.39 -10.23 9.51
CA SER A 11 -18.05 -9.85 8.13
C SER A 11 -19.12 -8.94 7.53
N GLY A 12 -18.67 -7.94 6.76
CA GLY A 12 -19.54 -7.11 5.94
C GLY A 12 -20.20 -7.88 4.79
N LEU A 13 -20.95 -7.18 3.96
CA LEU A 13 -21.77 -7.77 2.89
C LEU A 13 -21.01 -8.71 1.96
N ASP A 14 -19.75 -8.39 1.61
CA ASP A 14 -18.93 -9.27 0.75
C ASP A 14 -18.70 -10.65 1.35
N GLY A 15 -18.41 -10.69 2.66
CA GLY A 15 -18.22 -11.97 3.34
C GLY A 15 -19.50 -12.82 3.37
N LEU A 16 -20.67 -12.18 3.27
CA LEU A 16 -21.98 -12.83 3.27
C LEU A 16 -22.48 -13.23 1.87
N THR A 17 -21.83 -12.75 0.79
CA THR A 17 -22.22 -13.16 -0.58
C THR A 17 -21.70 -14.54 -0.99
N GLY A 18 -21.01 -15.24 -0.09
CA GLY A 18 -20.46 -16.57 -0.32
C GLY A 18 -19.07 -16.54 -0.98
N VAL A 19 -18.57 -17.74 -1.30
CA VAL A 19 -17.26 -17.88 -1.94
C VAL A 19 -17.37 -17.54 -3.43
N PRO A 20 -16.54 -16.68 -3.99
CA PRO A 20 -16.60 -16.33 -5.41
C PRO A 20 -16.10 -17.49 -6.29
N MET A 21 -16.67 -17.62 -7.49
CA MET A 21 -16.23 -18.58 -8.52
C MET A 21 -14.78 -18.37 -8.93
N LEU A 22 -14.37 -17.11 -9.00
CA LEU A 22 -13.00 -16.69 -9.34
C LEU A 22 -12.45 -15.81 -8.20
N ASN A 23 -11.26 -16.15 -7.70
CA ASN A 23 -10.55 -15.33 -6.72
C ASN A 23 -9.04 -15.37 -7.04
N GLY A 24 -8.55 -14.32 -7.67
CA GLY A 24 -7.19 -14.27 -8.19
C GLY A 24 -6.92 -15.42 -9.17
N LYS A 25 -5.97 -16.29 -8.85
CA LYS A 25 -5.62 -17.47 -9.67
C LYS A 25 -6.50 -18.70 -9.39
N ILE A 26 -7.38 -18.65 -8.41
CA ILE A 26 -8.21 -19.79 -8.00
C ILE A 26 -9.54 -19.74 -8.72
N LYS A 27 -9.84 -20.78 -9.52
CA LYS A 27 -11.16 -20.99 -10.16
C LYS A 27 -11.89 -22.14 -9.49
N ARG A 28 -13.19 -22.00 -9.28
CA ARG A 28 -14.08 -23.02 -8.64
C ARG A 28 -15.22 -23.38 -9.56
N PRO A 29 -14.98 -24.19 -10.61
CA PRO A 29 -16.00 -24.48 -11.62
C PRO A 29 -17.20 -25.26 -11.09
N LEU A 30 -17.06 -25.99 -9.99
CA LEU A 30 -18.11 -26.82 -9.39
C LEU A 30 -18.88 -26.10 -8.27
N ILE A 31 -18.71 -24.79 -8.07
CA ILE A 31 -19.28 -24.07 -6.92
C ILE A 31 -20.82 -24.03 -6.91
N ASP A 32 -21.43 -24.09 -8.09
CA ASP A 32 -22.89 -24.02 -8.26
C ASP A 32 -23.58 -25.39 -8.15
N PHE A 33 -22.81 -26.48 -8.11
CA PHE A 33 -23.32 -27.84 -7.99
C PHE A 33 -23.38 -28.30 -6.54
N GLU A 34 -24.39 -29.06 -6.18
CA GLU A 34 -24.49 -29.70 -4.87
C GLU A 34 -23.57 -30.93 -4.80
N LYS A 35 -23.04 -31.22 -3.59
CA LYS A 35 -22.17 -32.40 -3.40
C LYS A 35 -22.79 -33.68 -3.92
N LYS A 36 -24.10 -33.85 -3.72
CA LYS A 36 -24.86 -35.00 -4.19
C LYS A 36 -24.83 -35.14 -5.72
N GLU A 37 -25.06 -34.04 -6.44
CA GLU A 37 -25.01 -33.99 -7.91
C GLU A 37 -23.63 -34.39 -8.45
N ILE A 38 -22.56 -33.87 -7.77
CA ILE A 38 -21.19 -34.21 -8.14
C ILE A 38 -20.87 -35.68 -7.93
N ILE A 39 -21.33 -36.27 -6.80
CA ILE A 39 -21.13 -37.67 -6.48
C ILE A 39 -21.92 -38.57 -7.48
N ASP A 40 -23.15 -38.22 -7.76
CA ASP A 40 -24.01 -38.98 -8.69
C ASP A 40 -23.44 -38.95 -10.09
N TYR A 41 -22.93 -37.78 -10.53
CA TYR A 41 -22.22 -37.69 -11.80
C TYR A 41 -20.97 -38.59 -11.83
N ALA A 42 -20.14 -38.53 -10.76
CA ALA A 42 -18.93 -39.35 -10.66
C ALA A 42 -19.25 -40.86 -10.71
N LYS A 43 -20.32 -41.31 -10.03
CA LYS A 43 -20.81 -42.71 -10.07
C LYS A 43 -21.26 -43.09 -11.50
N ASN A 44 -22.08 -42.25 -12.12
CA ASN A 44 -22.58 -42.49 -13.48
C ASN A 44 -21.48 -42.56 -14.55
N LYS A 45 -20.36 -41.86 -14.31
CA LYS A 45 -19.19 -41.86 -15.20
C LYS A 45 -18.10 -42.83 -14.75
N ASN A 46 -18.34 -43.67 -13.73
CA ASN A 46 -17.36 -44.59 -13.17
C ASN A 46 -16.01 -43.91 -12.80
N LEU A 47 -16.06 -42.68 -12.34
CA LEU A 47 -14.88 -41.97 -11.88
C LEU A 47 -14.46 -42.44 -10.50
N ARG A 48 -13.16 -42.60 -10.27
CA ARG A 48 -12.62 -42.90 -8.95
C ARG A 48 -12.33 -41.60 -8.18
N TRP A 49 -12.78 -41.53 -6.94
CA TRP A 49 -12.46 -40.45 -6.01
C TRP A 49 -12.01 -40.98 -4.65
N ARG A 50 -11.35 -40.14 -3.87
CA ARG A 50 -10.98 -40.43 -2.48
C ARG A 50 -11.79 -39.52 -1.55
N GLU A 51 -12.28 -40.07 -0.45
CA GLU A 51 -12.79 -39.26 0.62
C GLU A 51 -11.68 -38.97 1.62
N ASP A 52 -11.59 -37.71 2.02
CA ASP A 52 -10.67 -37.28 3.07
C ASP A 52 -11.28 -37.58 4.42
N SER A 53 -10.65 -38.47 5.18
CA SER A 53 -11.11 -38.89 6.49
C SER A 53 -11.20 -37.75 7.52
N SER A 54 -10.46 -36.66 7.32
CA SER A 54 -10.55 -35.48 8.16
C SER A 54 -11.92 -34.77 8.10
N ASN A 55 -12.70 -35.02 7.04
CA ASN A 55 -14.04 -34.46 6.88
C ASN A 55 -15.03 -34.93 7.98
N ASN A 56 -14.76 -36.06 8.62
CA ASN A 56 -15.66 -36.67 9.65
C ASN A 56 -15.33 -36.16 11.06
N SER A 57 -14.27 -35.39 11.28
CA SER A 57 -13.90 -34.88 12.60
C SER A 57 -14.48 -33.48 12.87
N ASN A 58 -15.10 -33.27 14.04
CA ASN A 58 -15.60 -31.97 14.48
C ASN A 58 -14.48 -31.05 15.05
N SER A 59 -13.21 -31.43 14.92
CA SER A 59 -12.07 -30.64 15.40
C SER A 59 -11.90 -29.29 14.70
N TYR A 60 -12.40 -29.17 13.48
CA TYR A 60 -12.37 -27.95 12.71
C TYR A 60 -13.72 -27.21 12.74
N LEU A 61 -13.69 -25.89 12.90
CA LEU A 61 -14.88 -25.03 12.92
C LEU A 61 -15.84 -25.30 11.75
N ARG A 62 -15.32 -25.56 10.55
CA ARG A 62 -16.13 -25.88 9.37
C ARG A 62 -16.95 -27.14 9.54
N ASN A 63 -16.36 -28.18 10.08
CA ASN A 63 -17.05 -29.46 10.29
C ASN A 63 -18.12 -29.32 11.36
N LYS A 64 -17.86 -28.55 12.44
CA LYS A 64 -18.86 -28.22 13.45
C LYS A 64 -20.06 -27.48 12.85
N VAL A 65 -19.82 -26.50 11.98
CA VAL A 65 -20.89 -25.77 11.28
C VAL A 65 -21.66 -26.71 10.36
N ARG A 66 -20.98 -27.56 9.59
CA ARG A 66 -21.59 -28.50 8.66
C ARG A 66 -22.45 -29.56 9.36
N ASN A 67 -21.92 -30.21 10.39
CA ASN A 67 -22.53 -31.37 10.98
C ASN A 67 -23.62 -31.01 12.01
N ASN A 68 -23.55 -29.85 12.64
CA ASN A 68 -24.48 -29.44 13.67
C ASN A 68 -25.37 -28.29 13.18
N ILE A 69 -24.81 -27.12 12.95
CA ILE A 69 -25.60 -25.90 12.72
C ILE A 69 -26.41 -25.96 11.42
N ILE A 70 -25.83 -26.51 10.34
CA ILE A 70 -26.57 -26.60 9.06
C ILE A 70 -27.70 -27.61 9.16
N ASN A 71 -27.52 -28.76 9.82
CA ASN A 71 -28.59 -29.75 10.03
C ASN A 71 -29.72 -29.14 10.84
N ASP A 72 -29.42 -28.46 11.95
CA ASP A 72 -30.41 -27.77 12.76
C ASP A 72 -31.22 -26.73 11.96
N LEU A 73 -30.56 -26.01 11.04
CA LEU A 73 -31.21 -25.02 10.15
C LEU A 73 -32.09 -25.71 9.07
N GLU A 74 -31.72 -26.88 8.59
CA GLU A 74 -32.54 -27.69 7.66
C GLU A 74 -33.81 -28.24 8.35
N ASP A 75 -33.66 -28.64 9.61
CA ASP A 75 -34.76 -29.16 10.40
C ASP A 75 -35.76 -28.06 10.78
N LEU A 76 -35.34 -26.80 10.93
CA LEU A 76 -36.23 -25.68 11.19
C LEU A 76 -37.21 -25.39 10.03
N GLU A 77 -36.75 -25.53 8.79
CA GLU A 77 -37.56 -25.29 7.60
C GLU A 77 -37.12 -26.20 6.44
N GLY A 78 -37.99 -27.12 6.02
CA GLY A 78 -37.70 -28.08 4.94
C GLY A 78 -37.28 -27.52 3.59
N ASN A 79 -37.24 -26.18 3.46
CA ASN A 79 -36.77 -25.43 2.28
C ASN A 79 -35.57 -24.56 2.56
N PHE A 80 -34.84 -24.79 3.64
CA PHE A 80 -33.72 -23.91 4.07
C PHE A 80 -32.76 -23.61 2.94
N PHE A 81 -32.21 -24.58 2.24
CA PHE A 81 -31.23 -24.34 1.14
C PHE A 81 -31.81 -23.53 -0.02
N LYS A 82 -33.07 -23.78 -0.38
CA LYS A 82 -33.75 -23.01 -1.43
C LYS A 82 -33.86 -21.52 -1.04
N ASN A 83 -34.29 -21.28 0.20
CA ASN A 83 -34.44 -19.93 0.74
C ASN A 83 -33.10 -19.27 0.93
N PHE A 84 -32.08 -19.99 1.38
CA PHE A 84 -30.71 -19.52 1.52
C PHE A 84 -30.10 -19.13 0.17
N LYS A 85 -30.21 -19.96 -0.88
CA LYS A 85 -29.77 -19.61 -2.25
C LYS A 85 -30.44 -18.33 -2.74
N LYS A 86 -31.75 -18.14 -2.45
CA LYS A 86 -32.49 -16.92 -2.79
C LYS A 86 -31.96 -15.71 -2.04
N THR A 87 -31.68 -15.81 -0.76
CA THR A 87 -31.09 -14.75 0.07
C THR A 87 -29.70 -14.36 -0.46
N ILE A 88 -28.82 -15.31 -0.73
CA ILE A 88 -27.50 -15.06 -1.30
C ILE A 88 -27.60 -14.33 -2.65
N LYS A 89 -28.56 -14.71 -3.50
CA LYS A 89 -28.80 -14.01 -4.77
C LYS A 89 -29.16 -12.54 -4.54
N TYR A 90 -30.03 -12.23 -3.60
CA TYR A 90 -30.40 -10.85 -3.29
C TYR A 90 -29.22 -10.05 -2.71
N LEU A 91 -28.43 -10.66 -1.80
CA LEU A 91 -27.23 -10.03 -1.27
C LEU A 91 -26.21 -9.71 -2.38
N LYS A 92 -26.02 -10.63 -3.35
CA LYS A 92 -25.15 -10.39 -4.52
C LYS A 92 -25.64 -9.24 -5.38
N ILE A 93 -26.95 -9.17 -5.66
CA ILE A 93 -27.55 -8.06 -6.43
C ILE A 93 -27.35 -6.74 -5.70
N SER A 94 -27.65 -6.67 -4.41
CA SER A 94 -27.43 -5.47 -3.60
C SER A 94 -25.96 -5.04 -3.60
N ASN A 95 -25.06 -6.02 -3.45
CA ASN A 95 -23.63 -5.75 -3.46
C ASN A 95 -23.13 -5.20 -4.81
N SER A 96 -23.65 -5.70 -5.94
CA SER A 96 -23.29 -5.18 -7.26
C SER A 96 -23.71 -3.71 -7.44
N LEU A 97 -24.89 -3.32 -6.96
CA LEU A 97 -25.35 -1.93 -6.99
C LEU A 97 -24.46 -1.02 -6.13
N ILE A 98 -24.04 -1.50 -4.95
CA ILE A 98 -23.11 -0.74 -4.10
C ILE A 98 -21.78 -0.53 -4.81
N TYR A 99 -21.20 -1.57 -5.41
CA TYR A 99 -19.95 -1.45 -6.15
C TYR A 99 -20.05 -0.53 -7.35
N GLU A 100 -21.14 -0.62 -8.10
CA GLU A 100 -21.40 0.29 -9.22
C GLU A 100 -21.38 1.75 -8.73
N ARG A 101 -22.15 2.04 -7.67
CA ARG A 101 -22.19 3.40 -7.10
C ARG A 101 -20.83 3.85 -6.55
N VAL A 102 -20.12 2.99 -5.83
CA VAL A 102 -18.78 3.29 -5.31
C VAL A 102 -17.80 3.60 -6.45
N ASN A 103 -17.85 2.83 -7.55
CA ASN A 103 -16.98 3.07 -8.70
C ASN A 103 -17.30 4.39 -9.42
N GLN A 104 -18.57 4.77 -9.53
CA GLN A 104 -18.95 6.10 -10.02
C GLN A 104 -18.35 7.20 -9.14
N ILE A 105 -18.53 7.11 -7.82
CA ILE A 105 -17.98 8.10 -6.88
C ILE A 105 -16.44 8.13 -6.96
N LYS A 106 -15.77 6.97 -7.08
CA LYS A 106 -14.32 6.90 -7.29
C LYS A 106 -13.89 7.67 -8.53
N ALA A 107 -14.60 7.49 -9.65
CA ALA A 107 -14.30 8.18 -10.91
C ALA A 107 -14.46 9.70 -10.79
N ASP A 108 -15.46 10.15 -10.05
CA ASP A 108 -15.77 11.58 -9.88
C ASP A 108 -14.84 12.28 -8.89
N LEU A 109 -14.49 11.62 -7.78
CA LEU A 109 -13.82 12.27 -6.66
C LEU A 109 -12.32 12.00 -6.56
N LEU A 110 -11.83 10.84 -7.04
CA LEU A 110 -10.42 10.47 -6.88
C LEU A 110 -9.56 11.09 -7.98
N LYS A 111 -8.42 11.62 -7.56
CA LYS A 111 -7.33 12.02 -8.46
C LYS A 111 -6.17 11.07 -8.26
N ASN A 112 -5.79 10.38 -9.33
CA ASN A 112 -4.64 9.47 -9.36
C ASN A 112 -3.43 10.25 -9.86
N GLU A 113 -2.41 10.34 -9.04
CA GLU A 113 -1.07 10.85 -9.38
C GLU A 113 -0.11 9.65 -9.35
N GLU A 114 1.13 9.79 -9.86
CA GLU A 114 2.05 8.65 -10.07
C GLU A 114 2.16 7.70 -8.88
N ASP A 115 2.23 8.22 -7.65
CA ASP A 115 2.45 7.43 -6.43
C ASP A 115 1.33 7.59 -5.39
N GLU A 116 0.27 8.33 -5.70
CA GLU A 116 -0.77 8.61 -4.71
C GLU A 116 -2.17 8.74 -5.31
N ILE A 117 -3.15 8.44 -4.48
CA ILE A 117 -4.56 8.69 -4.75
C ILE A 117 -5.02 9.77 -3.78
N SER A 118 -5.57 10.86 -4.28
CA SER A 118 -6.06 11.95 -3.47
C SER A 118 -7.53 12.27 -3.72
N LEU A 119 -8.23 12.76 -2.70
CA LEU A 119 -9.59 13.28 -2.80
C LEU A 119 -9.74 14.53 -1.93
N ASN A 120 -10.65 15.43 -2.35
CA ASN A 120 -11.00 16.58 -1.52
C ASN A 120 -12.01 16.15 -0.45
N ILE A 121 -11.73 16.42 0.83
CA ILE A 121 -12.58 16.02 1.94
C ILE A 121 -13.98 16.65 1.84
N LYS A 122 -14.09 17.91 1.38
CA LYS A 122 -15.38 18.58 1.20
C LYS A 122 -16.27 17.87 0.18
N SER A 123 -15.71 17.22 -0.83
CA SER A 123 -16.50 16.47 -1.80
C SER A 123 -17.17 15.22 -1.21
N LEU A 124 -16.76 14.79 -0.02
CA LEU A 124 -17.43 13.71 0.72
C LEU A 124 -18.76 14.13 1.35
N ASP A 125 -19.05 15.42 1.47
CA ASP A 125 -20.30 15.91 2.04
C ASP A 125 -21.50 15.66 1.10
N GLU A 126 -21.23 15.45 -0.20
CA GLU A 126 -22.22 15.14 -1.23
C GLU A 126 -22.58 13.64 -1.32
N VAL A 127 -21.89 12.80 -0.56
CA VAL A 127 -22.07 11.35 -0.58
C VAL A 127 -22.13 10.78 0.84
N ASN A 128 -22.58 9.53 0.97
CA ASN A 128 -22.44 8.82 2.25
C ASN A 128 -20.94 8.51 2.50
N LYS A 129 -20.25 9.45 3.18
CA LYS A 129 -18.80 9.43 3.38
C LYS A 129 -18.32 8.16 4.09
N GLU A 130 -19.04 7.68 5.10
CA GLU A 130 -18.67 6.47 5.85
C GLU A 130 -18.71 5.24 4.95
N ALA A 131 -19.83 5.03 4.25
CA ALA A 131 -19.98 3.92 3.32
C ALA A 131 -18.95 3.99 2.19
N PHE A 132 -18.76 5.17 1.59
CA PHE A 132 -17.79 5.34 0.51
C PHE A 132 -16.37 5.01 0.98
N LEU A 133 -15.92 5.59 2.09
CA LEU A 133 -14.57 5.36 2.61
C LEU A 133 -14.35 3.90 3.00
N TYR A 134 -15.37 3.26 3.59
CA TYR A 134 -15.31 1.82 3.87
C TYR A 134 -15.02 1.01 2.61
N TYR A 135 -15.84 1.17 1.55
CA TYR A 135 -15.66 0.43 0.30
C TYR A 135 -14.41 0.85 -0.49
N PHE A 136 -13.95 2.08 -0.33
CA PHE A 136 -12.73 2.57 -0.98
C PHE A 136 -11.46 2.03 -0.30
N LEU A 137 -11.37 2.10 1.03
CA LEU A 137 -10.12 1.90 1.75
C LEU A 137 -9.88 0.46 2.22
N ARG A 138 -10.92 -0.37 2.34
CA ARG A 138 -10.76 -1.76 2.78
C ARG A 138 -9.84 -2.60 1.88
N ASP A 139 -9.86 -2.35 0.56
CA ASP A 139 -9.04 -3.06 -0.41
C ASP A 139 -7.54 -2.76 -0.21
N TYR A 140 -7.23 -1.66 0.47
CA TYR A 140 -5.88 -1.26 0.86
C TYR A 140 -5.49 -1.72 2.28
N GLY A 141 -6.32 -2.57 2.90
CA GLY A 141 -6.03 -3.23 4.18
C GLY A 141 -6.27 -2.38 5.42
N PHE A 142 -7.06 -1.33 5.32
CA PHE A 142 -7.51 -0.55 6.48
C PHE A 142 -8.67 -1.26 7.18
N VAL A 143 -8.61 -1.29 8.52
CA VAL A 143 -9.59 -2.01 9.37
C VAL A 143 -10.15 -1.16 10.51
N ASP A 144 -9.53 -0.07 10.87
CA ASP A 144 -9.93 0.80 11.99
C ASP A 144 -10.74 2.00 11.47
N TRP A 145 -12.04 1.79 11.30
CA TRP A 145 -12.95 2.77 10.69
C TRP A 145 -13.17 4.00 11.57
N SER A 146 -13.16 3.83 12.88
CA SER A 146 -13.27 4.96 13.82
C SER A 146 -12.13 5.94 13.62
N LYS A 147 -10.88 5.46 13.59
CA LYS A 147 -9.71 6.31 13.34
C LYS A 147 -9.74 7.00 11.97
N ILE A 148 -10.30 6.32 10.95
CA ILE A 148 -10.43 6.93 9.62
C ILE A 148 -11.41 8.10 9.66
N MET A 149 -12.52 7.96 10.35
CA MET A 149 -13.48 9.07 10.52
C MET A 149 -12.86 10.21 11.33
N ASP A 150 -12.15 9.91 12.43
CA ASP A 150 -11.44 10.90 13.25
C ASP A 150 -10.34 11.64 12.46
N LEU A 151 -9.78 11.00 11.41
CA LEU A 151 -8.79 11.63 10.53
C LEU A 151 -9.40 12.75 9.69
N LEU A 152 -10.64 12.61 9.26
CA LEU A 152 -11.32 13.64 8.44
C LEU A 152 -11.48 14.95 9.21
N ASP A 153 -11.84 14.87 10.51
CA ASP A 153 -12.06 16.02 11.37
C ASP A 153 -10.77 16.48 12.07
N GLY A 154 -9.71 15.65 12.00
CA GLY A 154 -8.44 15.89 12.66
C GLY A 154 -7.59 16.97 11.99
N GLU A 155 -6.48 17.33 12.65
CA GLU A 155 -5.49 18.25 12.11
C GLU A 155 -4.71 17.66 10.92
N SER A 156 -4.21 18.57 10.07
CA SER A 156 -3.32 18.18 8.94
C SER A 156 -2.05 17.51 9.47
N GLY A 157 -1.62 16.44 8.78
CA GLY A 157 -0.43 15.67 9.14
C GLY A 157 -0.69 14.41 9.96
N LYS A 158 -1.91 14.19 10.50
CA LYS A 158 -2.27 12.89 11.09
C LYS A 158 -2.23 11.77 10.03
N LYS A 159 -1.84 10.56 10.47
CA LYS A 159 -1.62 9.41 9.59
C LYS A 159 -2.20 8.13 10.19
N ILE A 160 -2.73 7.28 9.32
CA ILE A 160 -3.17 5.92 9.64
C ILE A 160 -2.45 4.96 8.69
N TYR A 161 -1.94 3.87 9.22
CA TYR A 161 -1.19 2.89 8.46
C TYR A 161 -1.99 1.59 8.32
N SER A 162 -1.98 1.03 7.14
CA SER A 162 -2.29 -0.38 6.89
C SER A 162 -0.97 -1.16 6.71
N LYS A 163 -1.05 -2.43 6.33
CA LYS A 163 0.16 -3.22 6.03
C LYS A 163 0.90 -2.75 4.77
N SER A 164 0.21 -2.14 3.83
CA SER A 164 0.73 -1.77 2.51
C SER A 164 0.59 -0.29 2.17
N HIS A 165 -0.28 0.44 2.86
CA HIS A 165 -0.59 1.83 2.53
C HIS A 165 -0.63 2.72 3.77
N VAL A 166 -0.41 4.01 3.56
CA VAL A 166 -0.62 5.08 4.53
C VAL A 166 -1.71 6.01 4.01
N LEU A 167 -2.66 6.32 4.89
CA LEU A 167 -3.70 7.32 4.69
C LEU A 167 -3.40 8.53 5.56
N PHE A 168 -3.39 9.73 5.00
CA PHE A 168 -3.12 10.93 5.75
C PHE A 168 -3.90 12.14 5.23
N LYS A 169 -4.12 13.10 6.14
CA LYS A 169 -4.77 14.36 5.82
C LYS A 169 -3.72 15.44 5.56
N GLU A 170 -3.83 16.09 4.42
CA GLU A 170 -3.04 17.27 4.07
C GLU A 170 -3.97 18.42 3.68
N LYS A 171 -4.05 19.44 4.54
CA LYS A 171 -5.00 20.55 4.40
C LYS A 171 -6.44 20.03 4.22
N SER A 172 -7.03 20.24 3.06
CA SER A 172 -8.39 19.81 2.69
C SER A 172 -8.43 18.50 1.91
N LYS A 173 -7.29 17.82 1.74
CA LYS A 173 -7.21 16.56 1.00
C LYS A 173 -6.98 15.39 1.93
N LEU A 174 -7.58 14.25 1.57
CA LEU A 174 -7.24 12.93 2.07
C LEU A 174 -6.38 12.24 1.01
N ILE A 175 -5.22 11.75 1.41
CA ILE A 175 -4.23 11.16 0.50
C ILE A 175 -3.94 9.72 0.93
N LEU A 176 -4.04 8.82 -0.02
CA LEU A 176 -3.67 7.41 0.10
C LEU A 176 -2.40 7.16 -0.71
N ARG A 177 -1.38 6.61 -0.08
CA ARG A 177 -0.10 6.28 -0.73
C ARG A 177 0.36 4.89 -0.33
N GLU A 178 0.97 4.17 -1.25
CA GLU A 178 1.62 2.90 -0.93
C GLU A 178 2.83 3.13 -0.02
N ILE A 179 2.99 2.26 0.99
CA ILE A 179 4.18 2.26 1.82
C ILE A 179 5.28 1.59 1.00
N ASN A 180 6.06 2.40 0.30
CA ASN A 180 7.30 1.90 -0.28
C ASN A 180 8.20 1.46 0.88
N VAL A 181 8.32 0.15 1.07
CA VAL A 181 9.35 -0.41 1.97
C VAL A 181 10.68 -0.01 1.36
N ILE A 182 11.26 1.05 1.91
CA ILE A 182 12.58 1.54 1.48
C ILE A 182 13.55 0.39 1.71
N LYS A 183 13.84 -0.34 0.64
CA LYS A 183 14.98 -1.24 0.63
C LYS A 183 16.19 -0.38 0.99
N ASN A 184 16.99 -0.84 1.95
CA ASN A 184 18.24 -0.15 2.31
C ASN A 184 19.11 -0.01 1.06
N PHE A 185 18.85 1.06 0.30
CA PHE A 185 19.64 1.37 -0.89
C PHE A 185 20.97 1.96 -0.43
N SER A 186 22.05 1.28 -0.77
CA SER A 186 23.41 1.75 -0.53
C SER A 186 24.31 1.24 -1.64
N TYR A 187 24.76 2.13 -2.48
CA TYR A 187 25.58 1.83 -3.64
C TYR A 187 26.99 2.40 -3.43
N PRO A 188 28.06 1.58 -3.33
CA PRO A 188 29.43 2.04 -3.27
C PRO A 188 29.91 2.48 -4.66
N ILE A 189 30.56 3.65 -4.72
CA ILE A 189 31.11 4.25 -5.94
C ILE A 189 32.62 4.19 -5.85
N ASN A 190 33.21 3.24 -6.51
CA ASN A 190 34.66 3.04 -6.57
C ASN A 190 35.32 3.75 -7.77
N ASN A 191 34.55 4.05 -8.80
CA ASN A 191 35.01 4.72 -10.02
C ASN A 191 34.01 5.79 -10.42
N LEU A 192 34.52 6.99 -10.73
CA LEU A 192 33.76 8.17 -11.12
C LEU A 192 33.38 8.17 -12.62
N ASP A 193 33.98 7.28 -13.45
CA ASP A 193 33.68 7.23 -14.89
C ASP A 193 32.35 6.54 -15.22
N LYS A 194 31.72 5.89 -14.26
CA LYS A 194 30.47 5.14 -14.46
C LYS A 194 29.24 6.00 -14.16
N LYS A 195 28.26 5.92 -15.04
CA LYS A 195 26.90 6.40 -14.77
C LYS A 195 26.19 5.42 -13.84
N ILE A 196 25.54 5.94 -12.82
CA ILE A 196 24.78 5.17 -11.82
C ILE A 196 23.31 5.44 -12.07
N ALA A 197 22.58 4.42 -12.52
CA ALA A 197 21.13 4.51 -12.70
C ALA A 197 20.43 4.57 -11.33
N LEU A 198 19.42 5.43 -11.21
CA LEU A 198 18.55 5.58 -10.06
C LEU A 198 17.19 4.93 -10.33
N GLU A 199 16.48 4.54 -9.28
CA GLU A 199 15.19 3.82 -9.39
C GLU A 199 14.11 4.60 -10.18
N ASN A 200 14.20 5.93 -10.21
CA ASN A 200 13.26 6.81 -10.94
C ASN A 200 13.65 7.06 -12.42
N GLY A 201 14.55 6.26 -12.98
CA GLY A 201 15.04 6.45 -14.35
C GLY A 201 16.07 7.57 -14.54
N ALA A 202 16.36 8.37 -13.51
CA ALA A 202 17.43 9.33 -13.51
C ALA A 202 18.81 8.64 -13.39
N TYR A 203 19.89 9.38 -13.57
CA TYR A 203 21.24 8.86 -13.35
C TYR A 203 22.12 9.89 -12.64
N LEU A 204 23.07 9.39 -11.86
CA LEU A 204 24.17 10.16 -11.30
C LEU A 204 25.42 9.93 -12.15
N SER A 205 26.06 11.00 -12.58
CA SER A 205 27.33 10.94 -13.31
C SER A 205 28.31 11.96 -12.77
N PHE A 206 29.57 11.70 -12.97
CA PHE A 206 30.66 12.58 -12.57
C PHE A 206 31.44 13.02 -13.83
N LYS A 207 31.94 14.25 -13.83
CA LYS A 207 32.73 14.81 -14.91
C LYS A 207 33.80 15.75 -14.32
N ASP A 208 35.03 15.64 -14.77
CA ASP A 208 36.05 16.63 -14.45
C ASP A 208 35.77 17.90 -15.24
N VAL A 209 35.87 19.05 -14.58
CA VAL A 209 35.66 20.35 -15.17
C VAL A 209 36.82 21.28 -14.75
N GLU A 210 37.27 22.11 -15.64
CA GLU A 210 38.33 23.11 -15.38
C GLU A 210 37.76 24.38 -14.75
N GLU A 211 36.52 24.73 -15.08
CA GLU A 211 35.81 25.87 -14.55
C GLU A 211 34.65 25.47 -13.66
N VAL A 212 34.39 26.27 -12.63
CA VAL A 212 33.28 26.07 -11.73
C VAL A 212 31.97 26.44 -12.43
N GLU A 213 31.19 25.46 -12.80
CA GLU A 213 29.83 25.69 -13.28
C GLU A 213 28.96 26.25 -12.14
N LYS A 214 27.95 27.04 -12.49
CA LYS A 214 27.02 27.58 -11.51
C LYS A 214 26.20 26.42 -10.95
N ASP A 215 26.38 26.13 -9.67
CA ASP A 215 25.62 25.09 -8.96
C ASP A 215 24.14 25.33 -9.13
N ASN A 216 23.42 24.27 -9.48
CA ASN A 216 21.97 24.20 -9.43
C ASN A 216 21.54 22.98 -8.62
N PHE A 217 20.22 22.72 -8.50
CA PHE A 217 19.73 21.58 -7.70
C PHE A 217 20.20 20.23 -8.23
N ASN A 218 20.45 20.10 -9.53
CA ASN A 218 20.79 18.84 -10.20
C ASN A 218 22.28 18.70 -10.52
N ILE A 219 23.06 19.81 -10.46
CA ILE A 219 24.47 19.82 -10.76
C ILE A 219 25.20 20.55 -9.62
N ILE A 220 26.25 19.92 -9.10
CA ILE A 220 27.13 20.52 -8.09
C ILE A 220 28.59 20.41 -8.54
N THR A 221 29.38 21.41 -8.22
CA THR A 221 30.84 21.38 -8.42
C THR A 221 31.53 21.14 -7.08
N VAL A 222 32.39 20.13 -7.01
CA VAL A 222 33.11 19.73 -5.80
C VAL A 222 34.63 19.76 -6.02
N ASP A 223 35.37 20.06 -4.96
CA ASP A 223 36.81 19.97 -4.96
C ASP A 223 37.24 18.49 -4.94
N ARG A 224 37.86 18.03 -6.05
CA ARG A 224 38.29 16.64 -6.20
C ARG A 224 39.29 16.21 -5.12
N GLY A 225 40.17 17.11 -4.68
CA GLY A 225 41.16 16.82 -3.65
C GLY A 225 40.57 16.52 -2.26
N ARG A 226 39.29 16.83 -2.06
CA ARG A 226 38.54 16.53 -0.80
C ARG A 226 37.77 15.25 -0.85
N LEU A 227 37.67 14.61 -2.03
CA LEU A 227 36.98 13.35 -2.17
C LEU A 227 37.87 12.21 -1.67
N LYS A 228 37.30 11.34 -0.84
CA LYS A 228 37.88 10.10 -0.36
C LYS A 228 37.05 8.93 -0.87
N MET A 229 37.69 8.07 -1.64
CA MET A 229 37.01 6.86 -2.16
C MET A 229 36.93 5.75 -1.09
N PRO A 230 35.97 4.81 -1.16
CA PRO A 230 34.82 4.85 -2.05
C PRO A 230 33.81 5.90 -1.63
N LEU A 231 33.16 6.57 -2.59
CA LEU A 231 31.98 7.34 -2.29
C LEU A 231 30.79 6.36 -2.10
N LYS A 232 29.75 6.85 -1.46
CA LYS A 232 28.54 6.03 -1.23
C LYS A 232 27.29 6.84 -1.55
N LEU A 233 26.44 6.31 -2.42
CA LEU A 233 25.10 6.84 -2.65
C LEU A 233 24.11 6.02 -1.83
N ARG A 234 23.38 6.64 -0.93
CA ARG A 234 22.38 5.97 -0.08
C ARG A 234 21.24 6.89 0.29
N TYR A 235 20.17 6.30 0.80
CA TYR A 235 19.16 7.09 1.49
C TYR A 235 19.72 7.69 2.77
N PHE A 236 19.19 8.87 3.18
CA PHE A 236 19.62 9.47 4.43
C PHE A 236 19.10 8.65 5.62
N ASN A 237 19.86 8.62 6.70
CA ASN A 237 19.49 7.98 7.95
C ASN A 237 19.12 9.03 9.00
N HIS A 238 18.27 8.60 9.96
CA HIS A 238 17.98 9.47 11.10
C HIS A 238 19.26 9.78 11.86
N GLY A 239 19.54 11.09 12.05
CA GLY A 239 20.78 11.56 12.67
C GLY A 239 21.81 12.13 11.70
N ASP A 240 21.72 11.86 10.40
CA ASP A 240 22.59 12.46 9.38
C ASP A 240 22.58 13.98 9.46
N SER A 241 23.76 14.56 9.38
CA SER A 241 23.97 16.02 9.44
C SER A 241 25.01 16.49 8.43
N PHE A 242 24.84 17.69 7.94
CA PHE A 242 25.76 18.31 6.97
C PHE A 242 25.80 19.82 7.18
N SER A 243 26.74 20.48 6.54
CA SER A 243 26.91 21.94 6.57
C SER A 243 26.45 22.54 5.23
N PRO A 244 25.18 22.95 5.08
CA PRO A 244 24.65 23.39 3.79
C PRO A 244 25.44 24.57 3.23
N PHE A 245 25.82 24.52 1.94
CA PHE A 245 26.48 25.62 1.28
C PHE A 245 25.61 26.90 1.32
N GLY A 246 26.21 28.03 1.67
CA GLY A 246 25.50 29.30 1.83
C GLY A 246 24.79 29.47 3.18
N MET A 247 24.95 28.53 4.13
CA MET A 247 24.42 28.65 5.48
C MET A 247 25.50 28.51 6.55
N ASN A 248 25.24 29.12 7.71
CA ASN A 248 26.13 28.98 8.85
C ASN A 248 25.76 27.74 9.71
N GLY A 249 26.82 27.01 10.11
CA GLY A 249 26.68 25.87 11.03
C GLY A 249 26.31 24.55 10.35
N THR A 250 25.98 23.58 11.18
CA THR A 250 25.60 22.22 10.79
C THR A 250 24.11 22.02 10.99
N LYS A 251 23.45 21.34 10.08
CA LYS A 251 22.01 21.08 10.12
C LYS A 251 21.72 19.58 9.94
N LYS A 252 20.79 19.02 10.71
CA LYS A 252 20.30 17.67 10.49
C LYS A 252 19.59 17.58 9.14
N VAL A 253 19.89 16.56 8.33
CA VAL A 253 19.30 16.37 6.99
C VAL A 253 17.76 16.33 7.09
N GLY A 254 17.18 15.59 8.03
CA GLY A 254 15.73 15.54 8.20
C GLY A 254 15.09 16.92 8.49
N LYS A 255 15.75 17.78 9.29
CA LYS A 255 15.30 19.17 9.52
C LYS A 255 15.44 20.02 8.26
N PHE A 256 16.55 19.87 7.53
CA PHE A 256 16.77 20.57 6.27
C PHE A 256 15.69 20.22 5.24
N LEU A 257 15.35 18.93 5.09
CA LEU A 257 14.29 18.47 4.19
C LEU A 257 12.93 19.05 4.58
N LYS A 258 12.61 19.04 5.89
CA LYS A 258 11.36 19.63 6.41
C LYS A 258 11.25 21.12 6.09
N ASP A 259 12.31 21.87 6.34
CA ASP A 259 12.34 23.32 6.12
C ASP A 259 12.26 23.70 4.62
N ASN A 260 12.61 22.76 3.72
CA ASN A 260 12.47 22.91 2.26
C ASN A 260 11.19 22.27 1.71
N GLY A 261 10.20 21.97 2.56
CA GLY A 261 8.88 21.52 2.14
C GLY A 261 8.79 20.06 1.68
N VAL A 262 9.86 19.25 1.87
CA VAL A 262 9.81 17.83 1.51
C VAL A 262 8.86 17.09 2.45
N ASN A 263 7.85 16.44 1.88
CA ASN A 263 6.89 15.65 2.63
C ASN A 263 7.61 14.57 3.46
N GLU A 264 7.08 14.24 4.61
CA GLU A 264 7.70 13.28 5.55
C GLU A 264 7.89 11.89 4.94
N LEU A 265 6.95 11.45 4.10
CA LEU A 265 7.05 10.15 3.40
C LEU A 265 8.18 10.14 2.38
N ASP A 266 8.38 11.27 1.66
CA ASP A 266 9.41 11.41 0.64
C ASP A 266 10.80 11.64 1.23
N ARG A 267 10.87 12.10 2.51
CA ARG A 267 12.18 12.30 3.17
C ARG A 267 12.94 10.99 3.28
N SER A 268 12.28 9.91 3.63
CA SER A 268 12.92 8.62 3.85
C SER A 268 13.59 8.03 2.59
N SER A 269 13.08 8.37 1.40
CA SER A 269 13.63 7.99 0.09
C SER A 269 14.64 9.00 -0.48
N LYS A 270 14.98 10.07 0.28
CA LYS A 270 15.89 11.09 -0.21
C LYS A 270 17.32 10.58 -0.23
N LEU A 271 17.94 10.63 -1.42
CA LEU A 271 19.31 10.22 -1.62
C LEU A 271 20.31 11.25 -1.10
N ILE A 272 21.40 10.76 -0.53
CA ILE A 272 22.58 11.54 -0.18
C ILE A 272 23.82 10.89 -0.77
N LEU A 273 24.75 11.73 -1.24
CA LEU A 273 26.09 11.32 -1.63
C LEU A 273 27.03 11.51 -0.45
N VAL A 274 27.70 10.45 -0.06
CA VAL A 274 28.56 10.39 1.12
C VAL A 274 30.00 10.11 0.71
N ASN A 275 30.95 10.79 1.31
CA ASN A 275 32.39 10.63 1.14
C ASN A 275 32.89 9.37 1.88
N GLY A 276 34.07 8.88 1.53
CA GLY A 276 34.68 7.71 2.17
C GLY A 276 34.97 7.90 3.67
N ASP A 277 35.04 9.16 4.16
CA ASP A 277 35.12 9.49 5.59
C ASP A 277 33.77 9.71 6.27
N ASN A 278 32.68 9.20 5.66
CA ASN A 278 31.28 9.31 6.10
C ASN A 278 30.72 10.75 6.18
N LYS A 279 31.38 11.75 5.63
CA LYS A 279 30.80 13.09 5.53
C LYS A 279 29.89 13.18 4.33
N ILE A 280 28.73 13.81 4.50
CA ILE A 280 27.80 14.07 3.41
C ILE A 280 28.43 15.12 2.48
N ILE A 281 28.45 14.77 1.18
CA ILE A 281 28.89 15.70 0.11
C ILE A 281 27.69 16.49 -0.39
N TRP A 282 26.57 15.81 -0.63
CA TRP A 282 25.40 16.37 -1.29
C TRP A 282 24.11 15.72 -0.81
N VAL A 283 23.12 16.53 -0.49
CA VAL A 283 21.71 16.08 -0.45
C VAL A 283 21.23 16.17 -1.90
N VAL A 284 21.11 15.01 -2.55
CA VAL A 284 20.93 14.89 -4.00
C VAL A 284 19.68 15.66 -4.47
N GLY A 285 19.88 16.48 -5.50
CA GLY A 285 18.82 17.34 -6.03
C GLY A 285 18.46 18.54 -5.14
N MET A 286 19.29 18.87 -4.12
CA MET A 286 18.99 19.98 -3.22
C MET A 286 20.20 20.85 -2.88
N ARG A 287 21.14 20.37 -2.06
CA ARG A 287 22.20 21.24 -1.53
C ARG A 287 23.53 20.52 -1.32
N LEU A 288 24.61 21.16 -1.79
CA LEU A 288 26.00 20.80 -1.52
C LEU A 288 26.37 21.08 -0.06
N ASP A 289 27.24 20.27 0.51
CA ASP A 289 27.91 20.59 1.78
C ASP A 289 29.09 21.54 1.52
N LYS A 290 29.17 22.64 2.29
CA LYS A 290 30.20 23.69 2.13
C LYS A 290 31.62 23.18 2.25
N ARG A 291 31.84 22.04 2.94
CA ARG A 291 33.16 21.45 3.12
C ARG A 291 33.75 20.91 1.81
N PHE A 292 32.92 20.65 0.82
CA PHE A 292 33.30 20.10 -0.48
C PHE A 292 33.24 21.14 -1.60
N SER A 293 32.81 22.37 -1.32
CA SER A 293 32.77 23.44 -2.31
C SER A 293 34.19 23.85 -2.76
N VAL A 294 34.32 24.18 -4.04
CA VAL A 294 35.56 24.76 -4.59
C VAL A 294 35.75 26.13 -3.94
N LYS A 295 36.93 26.38 -3.40
CA LYS A 295 37.30 27.73 -2.95
C LYS A 295 37.66 28.54 -4.18
N LYS A 296 37.03 29.70 -4.33
CA LYS A 296 37.48 30.72 -5.27
C LYS A 296 38.82 31.29 -4.81
#